data_5a3b6236a18ac4870182769dc0446bd4
#
_entry.id   5a3b6236a18ac4870182769dc0446bd4
#
_cell.length_a   1.000
_cell.length_b   1.000
_cell.length_c   1.000
_cell.angle_alpha   90.00
_cell.angle_beta   90.00
_cell.angle_gamma   90.00
#
_symmetry.space_group_name_H-M   'P 1'
#
loop_
_entity.id
_entity.type
_entity.pdbx_description
1 polymer ?
#
loop_
_entity_poly.entity_id
_entity_poly.type
_entity_poly.pdbx_seq_one_letter_code
_entity_poly.pdbx_strand_id
1 'polypeptide(L)'
;ATGSGTDYTLANGTATIAAGSTSTNITIAGIVNDGVTEGSETVILTLSSPNNATLGSNNVHTFTILEPVGDRNISFAAATSSGAESTSSKAIAVNLSATSGQNVTVDYAVTGTATGSGTDYTLANGTATIAAGASSTNITIAGIVDDSLDEANETVIVTLSNPSNADPGSIMVHTYTITDNDNPPVVDFNTTSSSGAESVSSTSMTVDLSAALSLIHI
;
A
#
# COMPACT_ATOMS: atom_id res chain seq x y z
N ALA A 1 -7.68 6.83 -28.36
CA ALA A 1 -6.33 6.58 -28.87
C ALA A 1 -5.90 7.64 -29.87
N THR A 2 -4.65 8.05 -29.80
CA THR A 2 -4.03 9.04 -30.67
C THR A 2 -3.25 8.32 -31.76
N GLY A 3 -3.63 8.51 -33.04
CA GLY A 3 -2.94 7.93 -34.16
C GLY A 3 -1.57 8.55 -34.47
N SER A 4 -1.03 8.27 -35.63
CA SER A 4 0.26 8.78 -36.13
C SER A 4 1.50 8.30 -35.37
N GLY A 5 1.42 7.09 -34.76
CA GLY A 5 2.55 6.45 -34.09
C GLY A 5 2.69 6.80 -32.61
N THR A 6 1.74 7.53 -32.00
CA THR A 6 1.67 7.69 -30.54
C THR A 6 1.16 6.38 -29.91
N ASP A 7 -0.10 6.03 -30.09
CA ASP A 7 -0.68 4.81 -29.54
C ASP A 7 -0.83 3.69 -30.58
N TYR A 8 -0.98 4.09 -31.86
CA TYR A 8 -1.07 3.18 -33.02
C TYR A 8 -0.74 3.91 -34.32
N THR A 9 -0.56 3.12 -35.39
CA THR A 9 -0.36 3.63 -36.74
C THR A 9 -1.47 3.14 -37.67
N LEU A 10 -2.34 4.04 -38.10
CA LEU A 10 -3.33 3.84 -39.15
C LEU A 10 -3.77 5.20 -39.68
N ALA A 11 -3.53 5.49 -40.95
CA ALA A 11 -4.03 6.68 -41.63
C ALA A 11 -5.36 6.40 -42.34
N ASN A 12 -6.14 7.48 -42.58
CA ASN A 12 -7.29 7.38 -43.49
C ASN A 12 -6.85 6.92 -44.86
N GLY A 13 -7.64 6.06 -45.49
CA GLY A 13 -7.30 5.51 -46.80
C GLY A 13 -8.46 4.76 -47.45
N THR A 14 -8.16 4.03 -48.48
CA THR A 14 -9.14 3.21 -49.22
C THR A 14 -8.79 1.74 -49.05
N ALA A 15 -9.78 0.97 -48.55
CA ALA A 15 -9.69 -0.49 -48.53
C ALA A 15 -10.24 -1.05 -49.88
N THR A 16 -9.43 -1.86 -50.58
CA THR A 16 -9.83 -2.41 -51.87
C THR A 16 -10.04 -3.91 -51.71
N ILE A 17 -11.23 -4.40 -52.06
CA ILE A 17 -11.52 -5.82 -52.27
C ILE A 17 -11.27 -6.14 -53.73
N ALA A 18 -10.30 -6.97 -54.01
CA ALA A 18 -9.95 -7.31 -55.38
C ALA A 18 -11.09 -8.07 -56.12
N ALA A 19 -11.12 -7.94 -57.43
CA ALA A 19 -12.08 -8.68 -58.24
C ALA A 19 -11.96 -10.21 -58.01
N GLY A 20 -13.08 -10.87 -57.74
CA GLY A 20 -13.13 -12.29 -57.38
C GLY A 20 -12.91 -12.58 -55.88
N SER A 21 -12.55 -11.60 -55.09
CA SER A 21 -12.45 -11.71 -53.60
C SER A 21 -13.72 -11.20 -52.91
N THR A 22 -13.96 -11.68 -51.70
CA THR A 22 -15.10 -11.29 -50.87
C THR A 22 -14.70 -10.50 -49.63
N SER A 23 -13.39 -10.33 -49.39
CA SER A 23 -12.85 -9.63 -48.19
C SER A 23 -11.50 -8.99 -48.43
N THR A 24 -11.16 -8.04 -47.59
CA THR A 24 -9.83 -7.47 -47.42
C THR A 24 -9.64 -7.06 -45.94
N ASN A 25 -8.40 -6.83 -45.51
CA ASN A 25 -8.10 -6.41 -44.15
C ASN A 25 -7.70 -4.94 -44.10
N ILE A 26 -8.16 -4.25 -43.06
CA ILE A 26 -7.62 -2.98 -42.61
C ILE A 26 -6.78 -3.28 -41.38
N THR A 27 -5.50 -2.91 -41.37
CA THR A 27 -4.57 -3.25 -40.32
C THR A 27 -4.31 -2.03 -39.43
N ILE A 28 -4.62 -2.14 -38.16
CA ILE A 28 -4.13 -1.21 -37.11
C ILE A 28 -2.74 -1.74 -36.74
N ALA A 29 -1.70 -0.97 -37.07
CA ALA A 29 -0.31 -1.36 -36.85
C ALA A 29 0.33 -0.52 -35.74
N GLY A 30 1.52 -0.94 -35.28
CA GLY A 30 2.33 -0.14 -34.36
C GLY A 30 1.57 0.25 -33.10
N ILE A 31 0.81 -0.69 -32.52
CA ILE A 31 0.21 -0.48 -31.20
C ILE A 31 1.36 -0.35 -30.20
N VAL A 32 1.43 0.77 -29.50
CA VAL A 32 2.52 1.15 -28.59
C VAL A 32 2.11 0.86 -27.15
N ASN A 33 2.99 0.20 -26.40
CA ASN A 33 2.99 0.17 -24.96
C ASN A 33 4.20 0.99 -24.49
N ASP A 34 3.96 2.17 -23.97
CA ASP A 34 5.03 3.10 -23.56
C ASP A 34 5.32 3.03 -22.03
N GLY A 35 4.65 2.12 -21.31
CA GLY A 35 4.80 1.97 -19.85
C GLY A 35 4.07 3.03 -19.03
N VAL A 36 3.33 3.92 -19.66
CA VAL A 36 2.44 4.88 -19.01
C VAL A 36 1.02 4.32 -19.07
N THR A 37 0.35 4.14 -17.94
CA THR A 37 -1.04 3.68 -17.95
C THR A 37 -1.96 4.83 -18.25
N GLU A 38 -2.56 4.76 -19.41
CA GLU A 38 -3.51 5.75 -19.91
C GLU A 38 -4.98 5.29 -19.77
N GLY A 39 -5.18 4.01 -19.44
CA GLY A 39 -6.49 3.35 -19.46
C GLY A 39 -6.83 2.80 -20.84
N SER A 40 -7.90 2.00 -20.91
CA SER A 40 -8.32 1.43 -22.20
C SER A 40 -8.75 2.52 -23.17
N GLU A 41 -8.20 2.52 -24.37
CA GLU A 41 -8.46 3.47 -25.43
C GLU A 41 -9.16 2.84 -26.62
N THR A 42 -9.73 3.65 -27.52
CA THR A 42 -10.46 3.13 -28.69
C THR A 42 -9.96 3.72 -30.00
N VAL A 43 -9.91 2.86 -31.02
CA VAL A 43 -9.76 3.24 -32.42
C VAL A 43 -11.08 2.96 -33.13
N ILE A 44 -11.71 3.98 -33.69
CA ILE A 44 -12.99 3.88 -34.39
C ILE A 44 -12.75 3.99 -35.88
N LEU A 45 -13.10 2.93 -36.62
CA LEU A 45 -13.05 2.90 -38.08
C LEU A 45 -14.47 3.03 -38.64
N THR A 46 -14.63 3.95 -39.58
CA THR A 46 -15.92 4.16 -40.25
C THR A 46 -15.72 3.97 -41.77
N LEU A 47 -16.48 3.05 -42.35
CA LEU A 47 -16.57 2.89 -43.81
C LEU A 47 -17.49 3.92 -44.41
N SER A 48 -17.08 4.51 -45.52
CA SER A 48 -17.90 5.49 -46.26
C SER A 48 -17.65 5.41 -47.77
N SER A 49 -18.54 5.97 -48.55
CA SER A 49 -18.42 6.16 -50.02
C SER A 49 -17.96 4.90 -50.78
N PRO A 50 -18.66 3.76 -50.64
CA PRO A 50 -18.28 2.55 -51.37
C PRO A 50 -18.45 2.74 -52.87
N ASN A 51 -17.51 2.17 -53.63
CA ASN A 51 -17.61 2.09 -55.13
C ASN A 51 -17.95 0.68 -55.51
N ASN A 52 -18.88 0.48 -56.46
CA ASN A 52 -19.41 -0.82 -56.91
C ASN A 52 -20.02 -1.69 -55.82
N ALA A 53 -20.45 -1.08 -54.73
CA ALA A 53 -21.12 -1.74 -53.58
C ALA A 53 -22.06 -0.77 -52.85
N THR A 54 -22.90 -1.30 -51.95
CA THR A 54 -23.69 -0.50 -51.03
C THR A 54 -23.16 -0.67 -49.63
N LEU A 55 -23.34 0.40 -48.82
CA LEU A 55 -22.91 0.38 -47.41
C LEU A 55 -23.92 -0.47 -46.60
N GLY A 56 -23.40 -1.42 -45.84
CA GLY A 56 -24.17 -2.21 -44.91
C GLY A 56 -24.45 -1.52 -43.59
N SER A 57 -25.21 -2.16 -42.70
CA SER A 57 -25.52 -1.63 -41.37
C SER A 57 -24.30 -1.61 -40.42
N ASN A 58 -23.34 -2.51 -40.60
CA ASN A 58 -22.13 -2.63 -39.79
C ASN A 58 -20.97 -1.83 -40.45
N ASN A 59 -21.13 -0.54 -40.60
CA ASN A 59 -20.16 0.34 -41.24
C ASN A 59 -19.23 1.06 -40.26
N VAL A 60 -19.38 0.82 -38.97
CA VAL A 60 -18.51 1.33 -37.91
C VAL A 60 -17.95 0.15 -37.12
N HIS A 61 -16.63 0.13 -36.90
CA HIS A 61 -15.95 -0.83 -36.06
C HIS A 61 -15.15 -0.10 -34.98
N THR A 62 -15.30 -0.51 -33.73
CA THR A 62 -14.52 0.01 -32.60
C THR A 62 -13.55 -1.07 -32.14
N PHE A 63 -12.27 -0.80 -32.22
CA PHE A 63 -11.22 -1.61 -31.64
C PHE A 63 -10.77 -0.97 -30.33
N THR A 64 -10.71 -1.73 -29.24
CA THR A 64 -10.23 -1.26 -27.94
C THR A 64 -8.81 -1.71 -27.71
N ILE A 65 -7.90 -0.76 -27.49
CA ILE A 65 -6.54 -1.01 -27.01
C ILE A 65 -6.65 -1.15 -25.49
N LEU A 66 -6.32 -2.32 -24.99
CA LEU A 66 -6.32 -2.59 -23.54
C LEU A 66 -4.90 -2.35 -23.00
N GLU A 67 -4.81 -1.52 -21.99
CA GLU A 67 -3.56 -1.35 -21.24
C GLU A 67 -3.22 -2.62 -20.46
N PRO A 68 -2.00 -3.17 -20.60
CA PRO A 68 -1.54 -4.21 -19.70
C PRO A 68 -1.33 -3.64 -18.30
N VAL A 69 -1.94 -4.24 -17.30
CA VAL A 69 -1.70 -3.90 -15.87
C VAL A 69 -0.30 -4.32 -15.41
N GLY A 70 0.44 -5.10 -16.21
CA GLY A 70 1.68 -5.78 -15.84
C GLY A 70 2.96 -4.92 -15.77
N ASP A 71 2.93 -3.63 -16.06
CA ASP A 71 4.14 -2.80 -16.08
C ASP A 71 4.42 -2.05 -14.78
N ARG A 72 3.53 -2.14 -13.79
CA ARG A 72 3.74 -1.50 -12.49
C ARG A 72 3.44 -2.42 -11.34
N ASN A 73 4.36 -2.40 -10.39
CA ASN A 73 4.24 -3.17 -9.16
C ASN A 73 4.05 -2.23 -7.98
N ILE A 74 3.16 -2.62 -7.05
CA ILE A 74 2.97 -1.92 -5.79
C ILE A 74 3.68 -2.68 -4.67
N SER A 75 4.48 -1.98 -3.86
CA SER A 75 5.21 -2.58 -2.74
C SER A 75 5.52 -1.57 -1.64
N PHE A 76 5.83 -2.04 -0.45
CA PHE A 76 6.47 -1.18 0.54
C PHE A 76 7.87 -0.76 0.11
N ALA A 77 8.30 0.43 0.55
CA ALA A 77 9.67 0.92 0.32
C ALA A 77 10.72 0.09 1.08
N ALA A 78 10.34 -0.53 2.19
CA ALA A 78 11.19 -1.39 3.02
C ALA A 78 10.35 -2.47 3.70
N ALA A 79 10.95 -3.64 3.98
CA ALA A 79 10.27 -4.73 4.68
C ALA A 79 10.18 -4.49 6.20
N THR A 80 11.06 -3.69 6.76
CA THR A 80 11.13 -3.43 8.21
C THR A 80 11.48 -1.98 8.52
N SER A 81 11.05 -1.51 9.68
CA SER A 81 11.53 -0.28 10.33
C SER A 81 11.27 -0.37 11.83
N SER A 82 11.85 0.55 12.60
CA SER A 82 11.66 0.63 14.03
C SER A 82 11.63 2.08 14.51
N GLY A 83 11.18 2.30 15.72
CA GLY A 83 11.23 3.57 16.43
C GLY A 83 10.87 3.37 17.89
N ALA A 84 11.37 4.27 18.75
CA ALA A 84 10.99 4.27 20.16
C ALA A 84 9.50 4.63 20.31
N GLU A 85 8.86 4.15 21.36
CA GLU A 85 7.46 4.49 21.69
C GLU A 85 7.25 5.99 21.92
N SER A 86 8.29 6.74 22.32
CA SER A 86 8.27 8.22 22.38
C SER A 86 8.06 8.89 21.02
N THR A 87 8.05 8.13 19.92
CA THR A 87 7.72 8.61 18.58
C THR A 87 6.21 8.49 18.33
N SER A 88 5.49 9.58 18.35
CA SER A 88 4.01 9.61 18.31
C SER A 88 3.38 9.02 17.03
N SER A 89 4.14 8.85 15.95
CA SER A 89 3.64 8.26 14.68
C SER A 89 4.75 7.80 13.75
N LYS A 90 4.42 6.86 12.87
CA LYS A 90 5.30 6.37 11.79
C LYS A 90 4.56 6.29 10.47
N ALA A 91 5.08 6.96 9.45
CA ALA A 91 4.63 6.80 8.08
C ALA A 91 5.40 5.65 7.40
N ILE A 92 4.70 4.72 6.78
CA ILE A 92 5.23 3.60 6.01
C ILE A 92 4.91 3.87 4.54
N ALA A 93 5.94 4.08 3.72
CA ALA A 93 5.75 4.39 2.32
C ALA A 93 5.38 3.15 1.50
N VAL A 94 4.34 3.29 0.68
CA VAL A 94 3.90 2.34 -0.35
C VAL A 94 4.18 2.97 -1.71
N ASN A 95 4.96 2.28 -2.54
CA ASN A 95 5.48 2.80 -3.80
C ASN A 95 4.96 2.01 -5.00
N LEU A 96 4.87 2.68 -6.15
CA LEU A 96 4.73 2.09 -7.47
C LEU A 96 6.08 2.08 -8.20
N SER A 97 6.35 1.05 -8.97
CA SER A 97 7.53 0.98 -9.86
C SER A 97 7.45 1.96 -11.04
N ALA A 98 6.23 2.32 -11.47
CA ALA A 98 5.95 3.34 -12.49
C ALA A 98 4.65 4.07 -12.14
N THR A 99 4.49 5.32 -12.59
CA THR A 99 3.28 6.12 -12.38
C THR A 99 2.09 5.53 -13.14
N SER A 100 0.87 5.82 -12.68
CA SER A 100 -0.38 5.41 -13.31
C SER A 100 -1.20 6.64 -13.69
N GLY A 101 -1.82 6.64 -14.86
CA GLY A 101 -2.82 7.64 -15.24
C GLY A 101 -4.16 7.49 -14.48
N GLN A 102 -4.32 6.41 -13.71
CA GLN A 102 -5.48 6.13 -12.87
C GLN A 102 -5.06 5.96 -11.41
N ASN A 103 -6.00 6.10 -10.48
CA ASN A 103 -5.76 5.76 -9.08
C ASN A 103 -5.41 4.27 -8.95
N VAL A 104 -4.37 3.99 -8.18
CA VAL A 104 -4.00 2.63 -7.77
C VAL A 104 -4.40 2.45 -6.32
N THR A 105 -5.13 1.38 -6.02
CA THR A 105 -5.53 1.05 -4.66
C THR A 105 -4.95 -0.28 -4.22
N VAL A 106 -4.70 -0.44 -2.93
CA VAL A 106 -4.29 -1.70 -2.31
C VAL A 106 -4.89 -1.79 -0.92
N ASP A 107 -5.47 -2.92 -0.61
CA ASP A 107 -5.97 -3.20 0.74
C ASP A 107 -4.80 -3.52 1.66
N TYR A 108 -4.94 -3.16 2.94
CA TYR A 108 -3.98 -3.56 3.95
C TYR A 108 -4.65 -4.09 5.21
N ALA A 109 -4.03 -5.12 5.78
CA ALA A 109 -4.40 -5.71 7.07
C ALA A 109 -3.29 -5.48 8.08
N VAL A 110 -3.68 -5.24 9.34
CA VAL A 110 -2.78 -4.94 10.45
C VAL A 110 -2.84 -6.07 11.48
N THR A 111 -1.68 -6.58 11.86
CA THR A 111 -1.48 -7.61 12.88
C THR A 111 -0.21 -7.29 13.68
N GLY A 112 0.22 -8.15 14.58
CA GLY A 112 1.46 -7.97 15.34
C GLY A 112 1.28 -8.34 16.81
N THR A 113 2.27 -8.02 17.63
CA THR A 113 2.23 -8.21 19.09
C THR A 113 1.68 -6.98 19.79
N ALA A 114 1.92 -5.80 19.25
CA ALA A 114 1.37 -4.54 19.75
C ALA A 114 -0.17 -4.52 19.65
N THR A 115 -0.82 -3.96 20.64
CA THR A 115 -2.28 -3.87 20.75
C THR A 115 -2.79 -2.56 20.12
N GLY A 116 -3.56 -2.68 19.05
CA GLY A 116 -4.14 -1.53 18.36
C GLY A 116 -5.29 -0.87 19.15
N SER A 117 -6.03 0.01 18.46
CA SER A 117 -7.19 0.75 19.00
C SER A 117 -6.85 1.76 20.09
N GLY A 118 -5.60 2.26 20.11
CA GLY A 118 -5.16 3.31 21.02
C GLY A 118 -4.60 2.79 22.34
N THR A 119 -4.32 1.49 22.47
CA THR A 119 -3.52 0.95 23.60
C THR A 119 -2.05 1.27 23.32
N ASP A 120 -1.42 0.67 22.33
CA ASP A 120 -0.03 0.94 21.98
C ASP A 120 0.07 1.80 20.71
N TYR A 121 -0.93 1.73 19.82
CA TYR A 121 -1.01 2.54 18.60
C TYR A 121 -2.42 2.61 18.04
N THR A 122 -2.62 3.45 17.02
CA THR A 122 -3.87 3.55 16.25
C THR A 122 -3.58 3.34 14.76
N LEU A 123 -4.03 2.20 14.24
CA LEU A 123 -4.13 1.88 12.80
C LEU A 123 -5.09 0.70 12.63
N ALA A 124 -6.20 0.91 11.92
CA ALA A 124 -7.12 -0.17 11.54
C ALA A 124 -6.78 -0.69 10.13
N ASN A 125 -7.32 -1.87 9.77
CA ASN A 125 -7.32 -2.34 8.39
C ASN A 125 -7.98 -1.31 7.47
N GLY A 126 -7.52 -1.22 6.23
CA GLY A 126 -8.04 -0.22 5.29
C GLY A 126 -7.54 -0.42 3.86
N THR A 127 -7.73 0.61 3.06
CA THR A 127 -7.27 0.68 1.67
C THR A 127 -6.40 1.92 1.49
N ALA A 128 -5.19 1.73 0.97
CA ALA A 128 -4.31 2.82 0.58
C ALA A 128 -4.53 3.16 -0.89
N THR A 129 -4.50 4.45 -1.22
CA THR A 129 -4.68 4.95 -2.59
C THR A 129 -3.48 5.79 -3.01
N ILE A 130 -2.87 5.43 -4.13
CA ILE A 130 -1.91 6.25 -4.84
C ILE A 130 -2.68 6.96 -5.95
N ALA A 131 -2.75 8.29 -5.89
CA ALA A 131 -3.49 9.09 -6.87
C ALA A 131 -2.88 8.99 -8.27
N ALA A 132 -3.70 9.17 -9.30
CA ALA A 132 -3.24 9.27 -10.68
C ALA A 132 -2.08 10.27 -10.82
N GLY A 133 -1.01 9.87 -11.49
CA GLY A 133 0.22 10.65 -11.66
C GLY A 133 1.18 10.63 -10.46
N ALA A 134 0.77 10.10 -9.29
CA ALA A 134 1.65 9.92 -8.15
C ALA A 134 2.39 8.56 -8.22
N SER A 135 3.55 8.47 -7.58
CA SER A 135 4.36 7.24 -7.48
C SER A 135 4.33 6.60 -6.09
N SER A 136 3.70 7.23 -5.09
CA SER A 136 3.68 6.72 -3.73
C SER A 136 2.53 7.28 -2.89
N THR A 137 2.24 6.59 -1.78
CA THR A 137 1.39 7.03 -0.68
C THR A 137 1.95 6.51 0.64
N ASN A 138 1.40 6.94 1.78
CA ASN A 138 1.80 6.46 3.09
C ASN A 138 0.64 5.79 3.83
N ILE A 139 0.94 4.68 4.51
CA ILE A 139 0.12 4.14 5.59
C ILE A 139 0.75 4.63 6.90
N THR A 140 -0.03 5.28 7.75
CA THR A 140 0.50 5.90 8.98
C THR A 140 0.03 5.14 10.21
N ILE A 141 0.99 4.59 10.96
CA ILE A 141 0.78 4.15 12.33
C ILE A 141 0.76 5.43 13.16
N ALA A 142 -0.38 5.75 13.76
CA ALA A 142 -0.57 6.98 14.54
C ALA A 142 -0.79 6.64 16.02
N GLY A 143 -0.68 7.65 16.88
CA GLY A 143 -0.97 7.53 18.30
C GLY A 143 -0.17 6.40 18.97
N ILE A 144 1.12 6.29 18.64
CA ILE A 144 2.03 5.41 19.37
C ILE A 144 2.11 6.00 20.80
N VAL A 145 1.90 5.13 21.77
CA VAL A 145 1.78 5.51 23.19
C VAL A 145 3.14 5.32 23.85
N ASP A 146 3.59 6.38 24.53
CA ASP A 146 4.79 6.42 25.36
C ASP A 146 4.31 6.43 26.83
N ASP A 147 4.63 5.40 27.58
CA ASP A 147 4.24 5.36 29.01
C ASP A 147 5.48 5.29 29.91
N SER A 148 5.48 4.63 31.01
CA SER A 148 6.61 4.50 31.93
C SER A 148 6.78 3.07 32.45
N LEU A 149 6.29 2.12 31.69
CA LEU A 149 6.36 0.69 32.01
C LEU A 149 7.47 0.05 31.19
N ASP A 150 8.41 -0.60 31.83
CA ASP A 150 9.40 -1.45 31.16
C ASP A 150 8.66 -2.63 30.49
N GLU A 151 8.69 -2.68 29.16
CA GLU A 151 7.99 -3.64 28.33
C GLU A 151 8.90 -4.30 27.31
N ALA A 152 8.45 -5.37 26.71
CA ALA A 152 9.17 -5.98 25.60
C ALA A 152 8.90 -5.20 24.31
N ASN A 153 9.88 -5.11 23.42
CA ASN A 153 9.66 -4.55 22.08
C ASN A 153 8.49 -5.26 21.39
N GLU A 154 7.62 -4.48 20.79
CA GLU A 154 6.41 -4.96 20.14
C GLU A 154 6.40 -4.71 18.63
N THR A 155 5.52 -5.38 17.91
CA THR A 155 5.46 -5.27 16.44
C THR A 155 4.10 -4.87 15.95
N VAL A 156 4.09 -4.03 14.91
CA VAL A 156 2.94 -3.74 14.04
C VAL A 156 3.29 -4.26 12.65
N ILE A 157 2.56 -5.27 12.18
CA ILE A 157 2.78 -5.91 10.87
C ILE A 157 1.67 -5.46 9.93
N VAL A 158 2.05 -4.81 8.83
CA VAL A 158 1.11 -4.38 7.79
C VAL A 158 1.32 -5.23 6.55
N THR A 159 0.25 -5.89 6.08
CA THR A 159 0.26 -6.78 4.90
C THR A 159 -0.61 -6.18 3.80
N LEU A 160 -0.04 -5.95 2.62
CA LEU A 160 -0.77 -5.50 1.42
C LEU A 160 -1.43 -6.68 0.71
N SER A 161 -2.61 -6.42 0.14
CA SER A 161 -3.38 -7.41 -0.64
C SER A 161 -4.29 -6.72 -1.66
N ASN A 162 -4.83 -7.49 -2.62
CA ASN A 162 -5.83 -7.05 -3.59
C ASN A 162 -5.49 -5.71 -4.30
N PRO A 163 -4.31 -5.55 -4.90
CA PRO A 163 -4.01 -4.33 -5.64
C PRO A 163 -4.94 -4.19 -6.85
N SER A 164 -5.35 -2.96 -7.16
CA SER A 164 -6.09 -2.58 -8.36
C SER A 164 -5.25 -1.63 -9.20
N ASN A 165 -5.19 -1.83 -10.51
CA ASN A 165 -4.36 -1.09 -11.47
C ASN A 165 -2.84 -1.20 -11.21
N ALA A 166 -2.40 -2.25 -10.54
CA ALA A 166 -1.01 -2.64 -10.34
C ALA A 166 -0.92 -4.12 -9.98
N ASP A 167 0.23 -4.73 -10.19
CA ASP A 167 0.55 -6.08 -9.73
C ASP A 167 1.23 -6.06 -8.35
N PRO A 168 1.14 -7.15 -7.57
CA PRO A 168 1.91 -7.27 -6.33
C PRO A 168 3.41 -7.18 -6.60
N GLY A 169 4.10 -6.33 -5.85
CA GLY A 169 5.56 -6.19 -5.88
C GLY A 169 6.27 -7.15 -4.93
N SER A 170 7.56 -6.94 -4.75
CA SER A 170 8.42 -7.86 -3.99
C SER A 170 8.26 -7.75 -2.47
N ILE A 171 7.81 -6.60 -1.95
CA ILE A 171 7.69 -6.34 -0.52
C ILE A 171 6.23 -6.02 -0.20
N MET A 172 5.45 -7.07 0.11
CA MET A 172 4.02 -6.97 0.44
C MET A 172 3.77 -6.97 1.95
N VAL A 173 4.79 -7.14 2.76
CA VAL A 173 4.70 -7.13 4.22
C VAL A 173 5.74 -6.16 4.78
N HIS A 174 5.30 -5.31 5.71
CA HIS A 174 6.18 -4.43 6.47
C HIS A 174 5.99 -4.67 7.96
N THR A 175 7.09 -4.86 8.68
CA THR A 175 7.10 -4.97 10.13
C THR A 175 7.71 -3.70 10.73
N TYR A 176 6.92 -2.98 11.50
CA TYR A 176 7.40 -1.89 12.34
C TYR A 176 7.57 -2.41 13.77
N THR A 177 8.74 -2.17 14.36
CA THR A 177 9.02 -2.51 15.77
C THR A 177 8.94 -1.24 16.62
N ILE A 178 8.03 -1.24 17.58
CA ILE A 178 7.98 -0.25 18.66
C ILE A 178 9.01 -0.71 19.69
N THR A 179 9.98 0.13 19.97
CA THR A 179 11.02 -0.19 20.96
C THR A 179 10.73 0.55 22.25
N ASP A 180 10.69 -0.22 23.32
CA ASP A 180 10.57 0.29 24.68
C ASP A 180 11.79 1.17 25.02
N ASN A 181 11.58 2.27 25.72
CA ASN A 181 12.60 3.22 26.16
C ASN A 181 12.64 3.38 27.68
N ASP A 182 11.90 2.57 28.43
CA ASP A 182 11.84 2.59 29.88
C ASP A 182 12.83 1.62 30.53
N ASN A 183 13.11 1.85 31.79
CA ASN A 183 14.03 1.01 32.54
C ASN A 183 13.27 0.12 33.52
N PRO A 184 13.76 -1.10 33.78
CA PRO A 184 13.19 -1.95 34.82
C PRO A 184 13.08 -1.22 36.16
N PRO A 185 11.94 -1.36 36.86
CA PRO A 185 11.77 -0.74 38.16
C PRO A 185 12.75 -1.30 39.19
N VAL A 186 13.26 -0.40 40.03
CA VAL A 186 14.15 -0.75 41.12
C VAL A 186 13.35 -1.02 42.39
N VAL A 187 13.73 -2.07 43.11
CA VAL A 187 13.13 -2.45 44.39
C VAL A 187 14.02 -1.99 45.54
N ASP A 188 13.47 -1.20 46.45
CA ASP A 188 14.19 -0.70 47.64
C ASP A 188 13.34 -0.80 48.89
N PHE A 189 14.00 -0.81 50.04
CA PHE A 189 13.30 -0.52 51.31
C PHE A 189 12.98 0.97 51.38
N ASN A 190 11.78 1.34 51.83
CA ASN A 190 11.36 2.72 52.03
C ASN A 190 12.31 3.48 52.99
N THR A 191 12.94 2.79 53.96
CA THR A 191 13.91 3.36 54.89
C THR A 191 15.12 2.43 55.04
N THR A 192 16.32 3.02 55.12
CA THR A 192 17.58 2.26 55.28
C THR A 192 17.81 1.72 56.68
N SER A 193 17.06 2.19 57.69
CA SER A 193 17.15 1.73 59.07
C SER A 193 15.86 2.00 59.81
N SER A 194 15.57 1.16 60.80
CA SER A 194 14.48 1.35 61.74
C SER A 194 14.88 0.79 63.11
N SER A 195 14.20 1.21 64.20
CA SER A 195 14.39 0.69 65.53
C SER A 195 13.04 0.55 66.23
N GLY A 196 12.99 -0.42 67.17
CA GLY A 196 11.79 -0.63 67.99
C GLY A 196 12.17 -1.12 69.37
N ALA A 197 11.30 -0.97 70.35
CA ALA A 197 11.49 -1.49 71.68
C ALA A 197 11.27 -3.02 71.69
N GLU A 198 11.96 -3.75 72.56
CA GLU A 198 11.77 -5.21 72.72
C GLU A 198 10.34 -5.58 73.14
N SER A 199 9.56 -4.64 73.62
CA SER A 199 8.16 -4.83 74.00
C SER A 199 7.18 -4.93 72.83
N VAL A 200 7.60 -4.60 71.60
CA VAL A 200 6.75 -4.76 70.42
C VAL A 200 6.80 -6.16 69.92
N SER A 201 5.62 -6.75 69.66
CA SER A 201 5.50 -8.16 69.22
C SER A 201 5.73 -8.38 67.75
N SER A 202 5.68 -7.32 66.94
CA SER A 202 5.92 -7.36 65.47
C SER A 202 6.25 -6.00 64.95
N THR A 203 6.95 -5.93 63.82
CA THR A 203 7.17 -4.74 63.05
C THR A 203 7.09 -5.10 61.58
N SER A 204 6.72 -4.13 60.74
CA SER A 204 6.71 -4.26 59.29
C SER A 204 7.65 -3.29 58.64
N MET A 205 8.29 -3.69 57.56
CA MET A 205 9.14 -2.85 56.72
C MET A 205 8.52 -2.78 55.36
N THR A 206 8.42 -1.59 54.84
CA THR A 206 7.84 -1.32 53.50
C THR A 206 8.93 -1.49 52.45
N VAL A 207 8.61 -2.26 51.43
CA VAL A 207 9.41 -2.40 50.19
C VAL A 207 8.65 -1.69 49.08
N ASP A 208 9.31 -0.80 48.41
CA ASP A 208 8.74 0.01 47.33
C ASP A 208 9.37 -0.36 45.97
N LEU A 209 8.62 -0.21 44.90
CA LEU A 209 9.11 -0.20 43.53
C LEU A 209 9.17 1.23 43.01
N SER A 210 10.20 1.57 42.23
CA SER A 210 10.34 2.90 41.61
C SER A 210 9.28 3.18 40.54
N ALA A 211 8.71 2.13 39.91
CA ALA A 211 7.60 2.19 38.95
C ALA A 211 6.71 0.95 39.06
N ALA A 212 5.53 0.98 38.47
CA ALA A 212 4.67 -0.20 38.37
C ALA A 212 5.29 -1.25 37.43
N LEU A 213 4.96 -2.53 37.65
CA LEU A 213 5.31 -3.60 36.72
C LEU A 213 4.22 -3.71 35.65
N SER A 214 4.64 -3.94 34.39
CA SER A 214 3.71 -4.34 33.32
C SER A 214 3.07 -5.70 33.64
N LEU A 215 1.79 -5.84 33.35
CA LEU A 215 1.04 -7.10 33.53
C LEU A 215 1.54 -8.26 32.64
N ILE A 216 2.36 -7.96 31.63
CA ILE A 216 2.89 -8.95 30.68
C ILE A 216 4.07 -9.74 31.27
N HIS A 217 4.67 -9.26 32.38
CA HIS A 217 5.83 -9.87 33.04
C HIS A 217 5.50 -10.72 34.26
N ILE A 218 4.22 -11.07 34.53
CA ILE A 218 3.81 -11.92 35.63
C ILE A 218 3.43 -13.33 35.17
#